data_99014478eb28509b68b47054cd7f76e3
#
_entry.id   99014478eb28509b68b47054cd7f76e3
#
_cell.length_a   1.000
_cell.length_b   1.000
_cell.length_c   1.000
_cell.angle_alpha   90.00
_cell.angle_beta   90.00
_cell.angle_gamma   90.00
#
_symmetry.space_group_name_H-M   'P 1'
#
loop_
_entity.id
_entity.type
_entity.pdbx_description
1 polymer ?
#
loop_
_entity_poly.entity_id
_entity_poly.type
_entity_poly.pdbx_seq_one_letter_code
_entity_poly.pdbx_strand_id
1 'polypeptide(L)'
;MTTFADLGLSQKVLSAVTDAGYTIPTPIQAGAIPFALERRDICGIAQTGTGKTASFVLPMLSLLEKGRARARMPRTLILEPTRELAAQVAENFEKYGKNHRLNVALLIGGVSFEDQDRKLERGADVLICTPGRLLDHFERGKLLMSGVEILVIDEADRMLDMGFIPDIERIAKLIPFTRQTLFFSATMPPEIQKLADRFLQNPERVEVAKPASAAKTVTQRFVASHSKDYEKRAVLRELVRAQGELKNAIIFCNRKKDVADLFRSLERHGFSVGALHGDMDQRSRTTMLQNFRDGNLQLLVASDVAARGLDIPDVSHVFNFDVPIHSEDYVHRIGRTGRAGRSGAAFTLVTKRDTKFVDAIEKLIGEKVEWLSGDLNSLPAVEESKDSDRPRRGGRERGEKDRGRGRGKQGAASHKSDNDIQDNDVQVIAAAPAKAEVLKNERKAEQKPQNNARNNRPYPANDDSRDRRRHRDHDDGPTPVGFGDDIPAFMLIAGSAKV
;
A
#
# COMPACT_ATOMS: atom_id res chain seq x y z
N MET A 1 16.98 10.07 -32.58
CA MET A 1 16.33 9.49 -31.36
C MET A 1 16.76 10.35 -30.19
N THR A 2 15.83 10.81 -29.39
CA THR A 2 16.11 11.59 -28.17
C THR A 2 16.78 10.71 -27.12
N THR A 3 17.87 11.17 -26.54
CA THR A 3 18.60 10.50 -25.45
C THR A 3 18.35 11.21 -24.13
N PHE A 4 18.73 10.63 -23.00
CA PHE A 4 18.63 11.32 -21.69
C PHE A 4 19.51 12.59 -21.62
N ALA A 5 20.61 12.64 -22.37
CA ALA A 5 21.48 13.82 -22.44
C ALA A 5 20.78 15.04 -23.07
N ASP A 6 19.81 14.80 -23.96
CA ASP A 6 19.05 15.84 -24.66
C ASP A 6 17.94 16.46 -23.78
N LEU A 7 17.65 15.89 -22.59
CA LEU A 7 16.53 16.29 -21.75
C LEU A 7 16.87 17.40 -20.74
N GLY A 8 18.11 17.87 -20.68
CA GLY A 8 18.53 18.95 -19.77
C GLY A 8 18.79 18.53 -18.32
N LEU A 9 18.91 17.24 -18.05
CA LEU A 9 19.22 16.70 -16.72
C LEU A 9 20.66 17.09 -16.28
N SER A 10 20.88 17.20 -14.98
CA SER A 10 22.22 17.46 -14.42
C SER A 10 23.18 16.29 -14.70
N GLN A 11 24.48 16.59 -14.74
CA GLN A 11 25.52 15.58 -14.98
C GLN A 11 25.51 14.45 -13.96
N LYS A 12 25.14 14.74 -12.70
CA LYS A 12 25.04 13.73 -11.64
C LYS A 12 23.90 12.75 -11.89
N VAL A 13 22.77 13.25 -12.38
CA VAL A 13 21.61 12.43 -12.74
C VAL A 13 21.91 11.62 -13.98
N LEU A 14 22.53 12.23 -15.02
CA LEU A 14 22.93 11.53 -16.24
C LEU A 14 23.88 10.38 -15.96
N SER A 15 24.89 10.58 -15.09
CA SER A 15 25.79 9.51 -14.66
C SER A 15 25.01 8.37 -13.99
N ALA A 16 24.08 8.67 -13.08
CA ALA A 16 23.31 7.64 -12.38
C ALA A 16 22.37 6.86 -13.32
N VAL A 17 21.78 7.53 -14.32
CA VAL A 17 20.94 6.92 -15.35
C VAL A 17 21.75 5.97 -16.24
N THR A 18 22.94 6.41 -16.67
CA THR A 18 23.89 5.60 -17.47
C THR A 18 24.34 4.37 -16.70
N ASP A 19 24.74 4.52 -15.43
CA ASP A 19 25.15 3.42 -14.56
C ASP A 19 24.01 2.42 -14.28
N ALA A 20 22.76 2.88 -14.38
CA ALA A 20 21.58 2.02 -14.29
C ALA A 20 21.25 1.29 -15.62
N GLY A 21 22.03 1.55 -16.68
CA GLY A 21 21.88 0.89 -18.00
C GLY A 21 20.80 1.49 -18.88
N TYR A 22 20.30 2.69 -18.60
CA TYR A 22 19.29 3.36 -19.41
C TYR A 22 19.93 4.33 -20.41
N THR A 23 19.59 4.18 -21.68
CA THR A 23 20.13 5.01 -22.77
C THR A 23 19.07 5.86 -23.45
N ILE A 24 17.85 5.34 -23.60
CA ILE A 24 16.75 5.98 -24.32
C ILE A 24 15.60 6.23 -23.35
N PRO A 25 15.11 7.48 -23.24
CA PRO A 25 13.94 7.78 -22.42
C PRO A 25 12.67 7.19 -23.03
N THR A 26 11.75 6.79 -22.17
CA THR A 26 10.40 6.41 -22.61
C THR A 26 9.62 7.65 -23.08
N PRO A 27 8.51 7.48 -23.84
CA PRO A 27 7.76 8.63 -24.35
C PRO A 27 7.27 9.59 -23.26
N ILE A 28 6.82 9.07 -22.08
CA ILE A 28 6.41 9.91 -20.96
C ILE A 28 7.59 10.68 -20.35
N GLN A 29 8.77 10.06 -20.28
CA GLN A 29 9.99 10.71 -19.79
C GLN A 29 10.46 11.81 -20.74
N ALA A 30 10.51 11.53 -22.04
CA ALA A 30 10.90 12.49 -23.05
C ALA A 30 9.96 13.71 -23.09
N GLY A 31 8.65 13.49 -22.89
CA GLY A 31 7.65 14.56 -22.90
C GLY A 31 7.58 15.36 -21.59
N ALA A 32 7.83 14.73 -20.43
CA ALA A 32 7.62 15.41 -19.14
C ALA A 32 8.89 16.05 -18.57
N ILE A 33 10.06 15.41 -18.70
CA ILE A 33 11.30 15.87 -18.03
C ILE A 33 11.71 17.28 -18.39
N PRO A 34 11.74 17.72 -19.68
CA PRO A 34 12.16 19.07 -20.02
C PRO A 34 11.29 20.13 -19.37
N PHE A 35 9.97 19.99 -19.46
CA PHE A 35 9.03 20.95 -18.87
C PHE A 35 9.03 20.92 -17.33
N ALA A 36 9.26 19.75 -16.72
CA ALA A 36 9.45 19.68 -15.26
C ALA A 36 10.69 20.47 -14.81
N LEU A 37 11.78 20.45 -15.56
CA LEU A 37 12.99 21.25 -15.31
C LEU A 37 12.75 22.76 -15.49
N GLU A 38 11.85 23.15 -16.39
CA GLU A 38 11.39 24.53 -16.58
C GLU A 38 10.45 25.02 -15.48
N ARG A 39 10.18 24.19 -14.46
CA ARG A 39 9.24 24.51 -13.37
C ARG A 39 7.78 24.65 -13.83
N ARG A 40 7.39 24.08 -14.97
CA ARG A 40 6.00 24.00 -15.40
C ARG A 40 5.28 22.87 -14.70
N ASP A 41 3.98 23.05 -14.50
CA ASP A 41 3.13 21.96 -14.04
C ASP A 41 2.94 20.92 -15.14
N ILE A 42 2.86 19.64 -14.74
CA ILE A 42 2.74 18.51 -15.67
C ILE A 42 1.44 17.75 -15.38
N CYS A 43 0.70 17.42 -16.44
CA CYS A 43 -0.37 16.43 -16.41
C CYS A 43 0.06 15.22 -17.26
N GLY A 44 0.63 14.22 -16.62
CA GLY A 44 1.16 13.02 -17.27
C GLY A 44 0.14 11.87 -17.26
N ILE A 45 -0.31 11.43 -18.42
CA ILE A 45 -1.26 10.33 -18.57
C ILE A 45 -0.54 9.16 -19.24
N ALA A 46 -0.24 8.13 -18.45
CA ALA A 46 0.46 6.96 -18.92
C ALA A 46 0.23 5.75 -18.01
N GLN A 47 0.19 4.55 -18.58
CA GLN A 47 -0.02 3.32 -17.82
C GLN A 47 1.13 3.00 -16.86
N THR A 48 0.87 2.13 -15.89
CA THR A 48 1.91 1.61 -14.98
C THR A 48 2.96 0.83 -15.79
N GLY A 49 4.25 1.02 -15.46
CA GLY A 49 5.36 0.38 -16.17
C GLY A 49 5.89 1.17 -17.37
N THR A 50 5.33 2.33 -17.72
CA THR A 50 5.82 3.20 -18.80
C THR A 50 6.97 4.12 -18.37
N GLY A 51 7.38 4.09 -17.10
CA GLY A 51 8.46 4.92 -16.58
C GLY A 51 8.03 6.25 -15.96
N LYS A 52 6.75 6.41 -15.55
CA LYS A 52 6.22 7.61 -14.86
C LYS A 52 7.09 8.04 -13.68
N THR A 53 7.47 7.10 -12.80
CA THR A 53 8.28 7.42 -11.62
C THR A 53 9.58 8.14 -11.96
N ALA A 54 10.31 7.69 -12.97
CA ALA A 54 11.52 8.37 -13.42
C ALA A 54 11.24 9.72 -14.08
N SER A 55 10.03 9.94 -14.64
CA SER A 55 9.64 11.22 -15.23
C SER A 55 9.57 12.37 -14.23
N PHE A 56 9.33 12.08 -12.94
CA PHE A 56 9.39 13.10 -11.89
C PHE A 56 10.64 12.97 -11.00
N VAL A 57 11.15 11.78 -10.72
CA VAL A 57 12.36 11.61 -9.87
C VAL A 57 13.59 12.27 -10.49
N LEU A 58 13.83 12.05 -11.78
CA LEU A 58 15.04 12.56 -12.45
C LEU A 58 15.12 14.10 -12.50
N PRO A 59 14.07 14.83 -12.94
CA PRO A 59 14.10 16.30 -12.89
C PRO A 59 14.11 16.82 -11.46
N MET A 60 13.41 16.20 -10.49
CA MET A 60 13.46 16.62 -9.10
C MET A 60 14.88 16.52 -8.52
N LEU A 61 15.62 15.45 -8.78
CA LEU A 61 17.02 15.32 -8.37
C LEU A 61 17.87 16.47 -8.89
N SER A 62 17.74 16.85 -10.17
CA SER A 62 18.45 17.97 -10.77
C SER A 62 18.07 19.31 -10.13
N LEU A 63 16.76 19.52 -9.86
CA LEU A 63 16.26 20.77 -9.25
C LEU A 63 16.67 20.93 -7.80
N LEU A 64 16.79 19.81 -7.06
CA LEU A 64 17.12 19.80 -5.62
C LEU A 64 18.62 19.88 -5.32
N GLU A 65 19.50 19.89 -6.31
CA GLU A 65 20.95 20.04 -6.11
C GLU A 65 21.34 21.29 -5.34
N LYS A 66 20.54 22.34 -5.48
CA LYS A 66 20.75 23.61 -4.79
C LYS A 66 19.81 23.71 -3.57
N GLY A 67 20.33 24.24 -2.47
CA GLY A 67 19.56 24.42 -1.25
C GLY A 67 19.55 23.19 -0.34
N ARG A 68 18.89 23.33 0.81
CA ARG A 68 18.69 22.27 1.80
C ARG A 68 17.35 22.46 2.50
N ALA A 69 16.73 21.38 2.91
CA ALA A 69 15.54 21.40 3.75
C ALA A 69 15.87 21.97 5.14
N ARG A 70 14.87 22.60 5.75
CA ARG A 70 14.87 22.99 7.17
C ARG A 70 14.22 21.90 8.00
N ALA A 71 14.52 21.86 9.29
CA ALA A 71 13.88 20.94 10.21
C ALA A 71 12.34 21.02 10.10
N ARG A 72 11.68 19.89 9.95
CA ARG A 72 10.22 19.76 9.83
C ARG A 72 9.57 20.46 8.63
N MET A 73 10.36 21.02 7.71
CA MET A 73 9.89 21.78 6.56
C MET A 73 10.43 21.16 5.26
N PRO A 74 9.72 20.20 4.68
CA PRO A 74 10.15 19.53 3.44
C PRO A 74 10.12 20.52 2.26
N ARG A 75 11.01 20.30 1.31
CA ARG A 75 11.06 21.06 0.04
C ARG A 75 10.14 20.44 -1.02
N THR A 76 9.96 19.15 -0.98
CA THR A 76 9.10 18.46 -1.94
C THR A 76 8.21 17.46 -1.22
N LEU A 77 7.02 17.24 -1.79
CA LEU A 77 6.01 16.33 -1.30
C LEU A 77 5.56 15.42 -2.43
N ILE A 78 5.63 14.12 -2.21
CA ILE A 78 5.14 13.09 -3.13
C ILE A 78 4.05 12.30 -2.43
N LEU A 79 2.85 12.30 -3.03
CA LEU A 79 1.70 11.56 -2.56
C LEU A 79 1.57 10.24 -3.35
N GLU A 80 1.49 9.14 -2.62
CA GLU A 80 1.34 7.80 -3.15
C GLU A 80 0.11 7.12 -2.53
N PRO A 81 -0.68 6.35 -3.30
CA PRO A 81 -1.87 5.69 -2.76
C PRO A 81 -1.55 4.57 -1.78
N THR A 82 -0.38 3.93 -1.90
CA THR A 82 -0.01 2.78 -1.07
C THR A 82 1.39 2.91 -0.49
N ARG A 83 1.63 2.20 0.62
CA ARG A 83 2.93 2.16 1.32
C ARG A 83 4.04 1.61 0.42
N GLU A 84 3.68 0.64 -0.39
CA GLU A 84 4.58 -0.07 -1.28
C GLU A 84 5.03 0.83 -2.44
N LEU A 85 4.12 1.58 -3.06
CA LEU A 85 4.47 2.59 -4.08
C LEU A 85 5.37 3.67 -3.48
N ALA A 86 5.03 4.17 -2.30
CA ALA A 86 5.87 5.13 -1.60
C ALA A 86 7.29 4.60 -1.33
N ALA A 87 7.42 3.32 -0.96
CA ALA A 87 8.72 2.67 -0.78
C ALA A 87 9.49 2.55 -2.10
N GLN A 88 8.83 2.16 -3.20
CA GLN A 88 9.44 2.08 -4.53
C GLN A 88 9.95 3.43 -5.03
N VAL A 89 9.19 4.50 -4.78
CA VAL A 89 9.65 5.87 -5.11
C VAL A 89 10.90 6.20 -4.29
N ALA A 90 10.95 5.84 -3.00
CA ALA A 90 12.14 6.05 -2.17
C ALA A 90 13.35 5.27 -2.72
N GLU A 91 13.18 4.00 -3.11
CA GLU A 91 14.23 3.19 -3.77
C GLU A 91 14.73 3.84 -5.08
N ASN A 92 13.83 4.44 -5.87
CA ASN A 92 14.23 5.17 -7.07
C ASN A 92 15.05 6.43 -6.74
N PHE A 93 14.69 7.18 -5.67
CA PHE A 93 15.51 8.31 -5.20
C PHE A 93 16.89 7.85 -4.72
N GLU A 94 17.00 6.70 -4.05
CA GLU A 94 18.29 6.11 -3.66
C GLU A 94 19.10 5.70 -4.89
N LYS A 95 18.49 5.01 -5.85
CA LYS A 95 19.13 4.51 -7.06
C LYS A 95 19.67 5.64 -7.94
N TYR A 96 18.82 6.61 -8.29
CA TYR A 96 19.19 7.70 -9.19
C TYR A 96 19.85 8.88 -8.46
N GLY A 97 19.60 9.00 -7.16
CA GLY A 97 20.17 10.05 -6.31
C GLY A 97 21.51 9.71 -5.66
N LYS A 98 22.14 8.57 -6.02
CA LYS A 98 23.40 8.10 -5.40
C LYS A 98 24.54 9.12 -5.40
N ASN A 99 24.56 10.05 -6.36
CA ASN A 99 25.53 11.12 -6.49
C ASN A 99 25.09 12.43 -5.79
N HIS A 100 23.95 12.40 -5.06
CA HIS A 100 23.36 13.54 -4.36
C HIS A 100 23.45 13.36 -2.84
N ARG A 101 23.35 14.48 -2.11
CA ARG A 101 23.28 14.48 -0.65
C ARG A 101 21.89 15.00 -0.24
N LEU A 102 20.86 14.26 -0.56
CA LEU A 102 19.47 14.59 -0.26
C LEU A 102 18.94 13.71 0.89
N ASN A 103 18.20 14.32 1.80
CA ASN A 103 17.49 13.62 2.85
C ASN A 103 16.11 13.23 2.33
N VAL A 104 15.89 11.92 2.17
CA VAL A 104 14.59 11.35 1.79
C VAL A 104 13.89 10.82 3.04
N ALA A 105 12.68 11.27 3.31
CA ALA A 105 11.85 10.77 4.37
C ALA A 105 10.61 10.07 3.82
N LEU A 106 10.29 8.89 4.35
CA LEU A 106 9.14 8.08 3.99
C LEU A 106 8.15 8.08 5.15
N LEU A 107 6.92 8.61 4.94
CA LEU A 107 5.83 8.61 5.91
C LEU A 107 4.71 7.68 5.46
N ILE A 108 4.70 6.49 6.03
CA ILE A 108 3.72 5.45 5.73
C ILE A 108 3.13 4.86 7.01
N GLY A 109 1.91 4.36 6.92
CA GLY A 109 1.26 3.68 8.02
C GLY A 109 1.94 2.34 8.36
N GLY A 110 1.74 1.84 9.59
CA GLY A 110 2.30 0.55 10.03
C GLY A 110 3.78 0.58 10.42
N VAL A 111 4.39 1.76 10.47
CA VAL A 111 5.76 2.01 10.96
C VAL A 111 5.70 2.97 12.14
N SER A 112 6.67 2.87 13.07
CA SER A 112 6.75 3.74 14.26
C SER A 112 6.71 5.22 13.89
N PHE A 113 5.92 5.99 14.62
CA PHE A 113 5.90 7.45 14.49
C PHE A 113 7.24 8.08 14.90
N GLU A 114 7.88 7.58 15.95
CA GLU A 114 9.14 8.13 16.48
C GLU A 114 10.28 8.08 15.45
N ASP A 115 10.36 7.00 14.66
CA ASP A 115 11.37 6.86 13.60
C ASP A 115 11.14 7.87 12.47
N GLN A 116 9.87 8.12 12.15
CA GLN A 116 9.49 9.10 11.14
C GLN A 116 9.70 10.52 11.66
N ASP A 117 9.33 10.82 12.91
CA ASP A 117 9.57 12.11 13.56
C ASP A 117 11.05 12.49 13.57
N ARG A 118 11.94 11.54 13.93
CA ARG A 118 13.39 11.76 13.89
C ARG A 118 13.91 12.15 12.52
N LYS A 119 13.34 11.58 11.45
CA LYS A 119 13.70 11.95 10.08
C LYS A 119 13.21 13.35 9.73
N LEU A 120 11.99 13.71 10.12
CA LEU A 120 11.43 15.05 9.90
C LEU A 120 12.22 16.14 10.66
N GLU A 121 12.66 15.88 11.89
CA GLU A 121 13.46 16.81 12.68
C GLU A 121 14.83 17.11 12.08
N ARG A 122 15.41 16.15 11.34
CA ARG A 122 16.66 16.38 10.57
C ARG A 122 16.46 17.26 9.34
N GLY A 123 15.21 17.44 8.90
CA GLY A 123 14.83 18.06 7.63
C GLY A 123 14.86 17.06 6.48
N ALA A 124 13.79 17.05 5.69
CA ALA A 124 13.64 16.19 4.51
C ALA A 124 13.63 17.06 3.25
N ASP A 125 14.56 16.83 2.32
CA ASP A 125 14.50 17.45 1.00
C ASP A 125 13.36 16.85 0.18
N VAL A 126 13.15 15.52 0.31
CA VAL A 126 12.08 14.79 -0.33
C VAL A 126 11.24 14.07 0.73
N LEU A 127 9.95 14.37 0.75
CA LEU A 127 8.97 13.73 1.61
C LEU A 127 8.05 12.86 0.75
N ILE A 128 8.09 11.55 0.94
CA ILE A 128 7.24 10.59 0.23
C ILE A 128 6.24 10.03 1.24
N CYS A 129 4.95 10.04 0.93
CA CYS A 129 3.95 9.67 1.91
C CYS A 129 2.64 9.16 1.33
N THR A 130 1.90 8.41 2.16
CA THR A 130 0.48 8.16 1.94
C THR A 130 -0.35 9.29 2.57
N PRO A 131 -1.49 9.71 1.95
CA PRO A 131 -2.24 10.89 2.37
C PRO A 131 -2.61 10.91 3.85
N GLY A 132 -3.24 9.85 4.38
CA GLY A 132 -3.63 9.78 5.79
C GLY A 132 -2.45 9.92 6.76
N ARG A 133 -1.30 9.27 6.46
CA ARG A 133 -0.12 9.35 7.35
C ARG A 133 0.52 10.74 7.36
N LEU A 134 0.49 11.44 6.24
CA LEU A 134 0.92 12.83 6.17
C LEU A 134 0.06 13.71 7.08
N LEU A 135 -1.27 13.59 6.98
CA LEU A 135 -2.20 14.33 7.81
C LEU A 135 -2.03 14.03 9.30
N ASP A 136 -1.79 12.77 9.68
CA ASP A 136 -1.47 12.39 11.08
C ASP A 136 -0.26 13.16 11.63
N HIS A 137 0.84 13.27 10.87
CA HIS A 137 2.03 14.01 11.29
C HIS A 137 1.78 15.54 11.31
N PHE A 138 0.99 16.04 10.37
CA PHE A 138 0.62 17.46 10.33
C PHE A 138 -0.23 17.84 11.54
N GLU A 139 -1.26 17.08 11.87
CA GLU A 139 -2.16 17.31 13.03
C GLU A 139 -1.41 17.26 14.36
N ARG A 140 -0.40 16.40 14.47
CA ARG A 140 0.50 16.34 15.62
C ARG A 140 1.50 17.51 15.71
N GLY A 141 1.45 18.46 14.78
CA GLY A 141 2.35 19.61 14.72
C GLY A 141 3.82 19.24 14.42
N LYS A 142 4.07 18.06 13.86
CA LYS A 142 5.43 17.57 13.54
C LYS A 142 5.92 18.00 12.16
N LEU A 143 5.05 18.60 11.34
CA LEU A 143 5.32 18.92 9.95
C LEU A 143 4.82 20.33 9.61
N LEU A 144 5.66 21.11 8.94
CA LEU A 144 5.36 22.44 8.42
C LEU A 144 5.36 22.39 6.88
N MET A 145 4.22 22.66 6.26
CA MET A 145 4.02 22.47 4.82
C MET A 145 4.36 23.71 3.99
N SER A 146 4.65 24.86 4.63
CA SER A 146 4.90 26.15 3.96
C SER A 146 6.20 26.21 3.14
N GLY A 147 7.08 25.21 3.28
CA GLY A 147 8.33 25.12 2.51
C GLY A 147 8.24 24.24 1.26
N VAL A 148 7.08 23.70 0.92
CA VAL A 148 6.92 22.80 -0.23
C VAL A 148 6.99 23.59 -1.53
N GLU A 149 8.01 23.30 -2.34
CA GLU A 149 8.26 23.90 -3.66
C GLU A 149 7.68 23.03 -4.79
N ILE A 150 7.65 21.70 -4.61
CA ILE A 150 7.18 20.73 -5.62
C ILE A 150 6.22 19.75 -4.96
N LEU A 151 5.05 19.58 -5.55
CA LEU A 151 4.06 18.55 -5.22
C LEU A 151 4.03 17.53 -6.36
N VAL A 152 4.14 16.25 -6.03
CA VAL A 152 3.84 15.14 -6.94
C VAL A 152 2.61 14.41 -6.44
N ILE A 153 1.67 14.16 -7.34
CA ILE A 153 0.52 13.28 -7.12
C ILE A 153 0.66 12.15 -8.13
N ASP A 154 1.07 10.97 -7.68
CA ASP A 154 1.20 9.80 -8.57
C ASP A 154 0.03 8.83 -8.37
N GLU A 155 -0.35 8.12 -9.43
CA GLU A 155 -1.46 7.16 -9.44
C GLU A 155 -2.78 7.78 -8.90
N ALA A 156 -3.14 8.99 -9.41
CA ALA A 156 -4.28 9.76 -8.91
C ALA A 156 -5.63 9.02 -9.07
N ASP A 157 -5.82 8.27 -10.15
CA ASP A 157 -6.98 7.42 -10.36
C ASP A 157 -7.13 6.35 -9.25
N ARG A 158 -6.03 5.79 -8.78
CA ARG A 158 -6.05 4.87 -7.63
C ARG A 158 -6.38 5.54 -6.33
N MET A 159 -5.91 6.78 -6.14
CA MET A 159 -6.27 7.54 -4.95
C MET A 159 -7.78 7.85 -4.93
N LEU A 160 -8.40 8.03 -6.10
CA LEU A 160 -9.86 8.13 -6.24
C LEU A 160 -10.55 6.84 -5.80
N ASP A 161 -10.12 5.69 -6.33
CA ASP A 161 -10.67 4.38 -5.98
C ASP A 161 -10.59 4.06 -4.48
N MET A 162 -9.54 4.57 -3.83
CA MET A 162 -9.31 4.38 -2.38
C MET A 162 -9.99 5.43 -1.52
N GLY A 163 -10.68 6.40 -2.11
CA GLY A 163 -11.40 7.45 -1.40
C GLY A 163 -10.51 8.56 -0.81
N PHE A 164 -9.27 8.73 -1.27
CA PHE A 164 -8.31 9.71 -0.75
C PHE A 164 -8.47 11.12 -1.33
N ILE A 165 -9.43 11.35 -2.24
CA ILE A 165 -9.62 12.69 -2.84
C ILE A 165 -9.81 13.78 -1.79
N PRO A 166 -10.65 13.61 -0.73
CA PRO A 166 -10.79 14.62 0.31
C PRO A 166 -9.48 14.95 1.04
N ASP A 167 -8.65 13.91 1.29
CA ASP A 167 -7.36 14.08 1.95
C ASP A 167 -6.37 14.85 1.07
N ILE A 168 -6.33 14.55 -0.24
CA ILE A 168 -5.50 15.26 -1.21
C ILE A 168 -5.91 16.72 -1.31
N GLU A 169 -7.20 17.00 -1.39
CA GLU A 169 -7.72 18.38 -1.40
C GLU A 169 -7.35 19.15 -0.13
N ARG A 170 -7.39 18.49 1.02
CA ARG A 170 -6.96 19.05 2.30
C ARG A 170 -5.46 19.35 2.30
N ILE A 171 -4.64 18.41 1.86
CA ILE A 171 -3.19 18.56 1.75
C ILE A 171 -2.83 19.72 0.82
N ALA A 172 -3.47 19.80 -0.36
CA ALA A 172 -3.22 20.86 -1.32
C ALA A 172 -3.48 22.28 -0.79
N LYS A 173 -4.39 22.43 0.19
CA LYS A 173 -4.66 23.70 0.87
C LYS A 173 -3.60 24.07 1.92
N LEU A 174 -2.81 23.10 2.38
CA LEU A 174 -1.77 23.31 3.40
C LEU A 174 -0.42 23.73 2.83
N ILE A 175 -0.24 23.58 1.53
CA ILE A 175 1.03 23.87 0.83
C ILE A 175 0.91 25.17 0.00
N PRO A 176 2.03 25.86 -0.29
CA PRO A 176 2.01 27.10 -1.05
C PRO A 176 1.34 26.95 -2.43
N PHE A 177 0.58 27.96 -2.84
CA PHE A 177 -0.04 27.98 -4.17
C PHE A 177 1.01 28.10 -5.29
N THR A 178 2.14 28.74 -5.01
CA THR A 178 3.24 28.95 -5.96
C THR A 178 4.09 27.71 -6.23
N ARG A 179 3.73 26.56 -5.65
CA ARG A 179 4.40 25.29 -5.90
C ARG A 179 4.30 24.86 -7.36
N GLN A 180 5.26 24.11 -7.84
CA GLN A 180 5.11 23.30 -9.05
C GLN A 180 4.32 22.02 -8.72
N THR A 181 3.40 21.61 -9.58
CA THR A 181 2.63 20.37 -9.39
C THR A 181 2.86 19.41 -10.56
N LEU A 182 3.29 18.19 -10.25
CA LEU A 182 3.47 17.09 -11.19
C LEU A 182 2.40 16.04 -10.91
N PHE A 183 1.44 15.92 -11.79
CA PHE A 183 0.27 15.08 -11.63
C PHE A 183 0.33 13.91 -12.61
N PHE A 184 0.31 12.67 -12.10
CA PHE A 184 0.37 11.47 -12.92
C PHE A 184 -0.82 10.54 -12.63
N SER A 185 -1.39 10.00 -13.71
CA SER A 185 -2.49 9.05 -13.66
C SER A 185 -2.41 8.07 -14.82
N ALA A 186 -2.97 6.87 -14.66
CA ALA A 186 -3.11 5.93 -15.78
C ALA A 186 -4.38 6.19 -16.58
N THR A 187 -5.43 6.70 -15.94
CA THR A 187 -6.72 7.04 -16.53
C THR A 187 -7.15 8.45 -16.14
N MET A 188 -8.06 9.06 -16.93
CA MET A 188 -8.54 10.41 -16.69
C MET A 188 -10.07 10.46 -16.68
N PRO A 189 -10.73 9.80 -15.70
CA PRO A 189 -12.17 9.95 -15.52
C PRO A 189 -12.54 11.40 -15.14
N PRO A 190 -13.80 11.80 -15.25
CA PRO A 190 -14.24 13.20 -15.01
C PRO A 190 -13.84 13.71 -13.62
N GLU A 191 -13.83 12.87 -12.59
CA GLU A 191 -13.45 13.22 -11.23
C GLU A 191 -11.96 13.57 -11.14
N ILE A 192 -11.11 12.80 -11.81
CA ILE A 192 -9.65 13.04 -11.87
C ILE A 192 -9.36 14.28 -12.73
N GLN A 193 -10.07 14.48 -13.84
CA GLN A 193 -9.93 15.70 -14.63
C GLN A 193 -10.25 16.94 -13.78
N LYS A 194 -11.36 16.93 -13.02
CA LYS A 194 -11.70 18.03 -12.11
C LYS A 194 -10.63 18.29 -11.04
N LEU A 195 -10.01 17.22 -10.54
CA LEU A 195 -8.92 17.32 -9.58
C LEU A 195 -7.69 17.97 -10.20
N ALA A 196 -7.30 17.52 -11.40
CA ALA A 196 -6.20 18.08 -12.17
C ALA A 196 -6.43 19.56 -12.48
N ASP A 197 -7.61 19.94 -12.97
CA ASP A 197 -7.98 21.33 -13.29
C ASP A 197 -7.92 22.26 -12.06
N ARG A 198 -8.16 21.70 -10.86
CA ARG A 198 -8.09 22.47 -9.60
C ARG A 198 -6.67 22.68 -9.09
N PHE A 199 -5.78 21.73 -9.31
CA PHE A 199 -4.45 21.74 -8.70
C PHE A 199 -3.35 22.22 -9.63
N LEU A 200 -3.53 22.11 -10.93
CA LEU A 200 -2.54 22.44 -11.94
C LEU A 200 -2.75 23.88 -12.47
N GLN A 201 -1.64 24.53 -12.74
CA GLN A 201 -1.61 25.89 -13.30
C GLN A 201 -0.99 25.83 -14.71
N ASN A 202 -1.81 26.00 -15.74
CA ASN A 202 -1.39 25.93 -17.15
C ASN A 202 -0.43 24.77 -17.43
N PRO A 203 -0.85 23.49 -17.14
CA PRO A 203 0.03 22.35 -17.20
C PRO A 203 0.41 21.99 -18.64
N GLU A 204 1.61 21.43 -18.79
CA GLU A 204 1.94 20.65 -19.98
C GLU A 204 1.28 19.29 -19.87
N ARG A 205 0.44 18.94 -20.85
CA ARG A 205 -0.25 17.66 -20.92
C ARG A 205 0.56 16.68 -21.77
N VAL A 206 1.07 15.65 -21.13
CA VAL A 206 1.82 14.58 -21.78
C VAL A 206 1.00 13.29 -21.71
N GLU A 207 0.40 12.94 -22.82
CA GLU A 207 -0.43 11.73 -22.92
C GLU A 207 0.28 10.69 -23.78
N VAL A 208 0.60 9.57 -23.18
CA VAL A 208 1.13 8.41 -23.91
C VAL A 208 -0.05 7.51 -24.25
N ALA A 209 -0.33 7.42 -25.53
CA ALA A 209 -1.39 6.56 -26.05
C ALA A 209 -1.30 5.16 -25.41
N LYS A 210 -2.44 4.61 -25.01
CA LYS A 210 -2.52 3.24 -24.51
C LYS A 210 -1.82 2.37 -25.57
N PRO A 211 -0.78 1.62 -25.24
CA PRO A 211 -0.32 0.62 -26.18
C PRO A 211 -1.52 -0.31 -26.38
N ALA A 212 -2.10 -0.32 -27.56
CA ALA A 212 -3.05 -1.35 -27.99
C ALA A 212 -2.44 -2.77 -27.83
N SER A 213 -1.18 -2.84 -27.41
CA SER A 213 -0.33 -4.01 -27.34
C SER A 213 -0.31 -4.72 -25.99
N ALA A 214 -0.67 -4.12 -24.85
CA ALA A 214 -0.64 -4.86 -23.59
C ALA A 214 -1.68 -6.00 -23.56
N ALA A 215 -2.82 -5.80 -24.22
CA ALA A 215 -3.79 -6.89 -24.44
C ALA A 215 -3.31 -7.90 -25.49
N LYS A 216 -2.49 -7.48 -26.46
CA LYS A 216 -2.02 -8.35 -27.57
C LYS A 216 -0.88 -9.30 -27.19
N THR A 217 -0.11 -8.99 -26.13
CA THR A 217 0.98 -9.86 -25.66
C THR A 217 0.52 -10.86 -24.61
N VAL A 218 -0.71 -10.72 -24.09
CA VAL A 218 -1.28 -11.59 -23.07
C VAL A 218 -2.36 -12.46 -23.67
N THR A 219 -2.17 -13.77 -23.63
CA THR A 219 -3.21 -14.73 -23.99
C THR A 219 -4.29 -14.72 -22.92
N GLN A 220 -5.49 -14.25 -23.25
CA GLN A 220 -6.61 -14.11 -22.32
C GLN A 220 -7.60 -15.24 -22.54
N ARG A 221 -8.10 -15.86 -21.47
CA ARG A 221 -9.11 -16.93 -21.51
C ARG A 221 -10.11 -16.78 -20.37
N PHE A 222 -11.39 -16.94 -20.69
CA PHE A 222 -12.43 -17.14 -19.69
C PHE A 222 -12.61 -18.62 -19.39
N VAL A 223 -12.86 -18.94 -18.13
CA VAL A 223 -13.05 -20.29 -17.64
C VAL A 223 -14.40 -20.35 -16.92
N ALA A 224 -15.34 -21.14 -17.46
CA ALA A 224 -16.65 -21.29 -16.86
C ALA A 224 -16.55 -22.01 -15.51
N SER A 225 -17.23 -21.51 -14.49
CA SER A 225 -17.25 -22.11 -13.16
C SER A 225 -18.65 -21.97 -12.52
N HIS A 226 -18.97 -22.89 -11.64
CA HIS A 226 -20.14 -22.77 -10.77
C HIS A 226 -19.93 -21.70 -9.69
N SER A 227 -21.03 -21.20 -9.12
CA SER A 227 -20.99 -20.09 -8.16
C SER A 227 -20.60 -20.50 -6.73
N LYS A 228 -20.48 -21.82 -6.45
CA LYS A 228 -20.09 -22.30 -5.12
C LYS A 228 -18.57 -22.21 -4.93
N ASP A 229 -18.12 -21.64 -3.83
CA ASP A 229 -16.71 -21.36 -3.58
C ASP A 229 -15.81 -22.61 -3.64
N TYR A 230 -16.29 -23.76 -3.17
CA TYR A 230 -15.50 -24.99 -3.20
C TYR A 230 -15.30 -25.53 -4.62
N GLU A 231 -16.32 -25.42 -5.51
CA GLU A 231 -16.24 -25.80 -6.92
C GLU A 231 -15.28 -24.86 -7.66
N LYS A 232 -15.42 -23.56 -7.44
CA LYS A 232 -14.55 -22.54 -8.00
C LYS A 232 -13.08 -22.77 -7.61
N ARG A 233 -12.81 -23.13 -6.33
CA ARG A 233 -11.46 -23.50 -5.88
C ARG A 233 -10.96 -24.81 -6.54
N ALA A 234 -11.82 -25.76 -6.81
CA ALA A 234 -11.44 -26.99 -7.52
C ALA A 234 -11.03 -26.69 -8.96
N VAL A 235 -11.86 -25.93 -9.70
CA VAL A 235 -11.56 -25.49 -11.07
C VAL A 235 -10.23 -24.74 -11.11
N LEU A 236 -9.97 -23.81 -10.18
CA LEU A 236 -8.70 -23.09 -10.13
C LEU A 236 -7.51 -24.04 -9.92
N ARG A 237 -7.59 -25.01 -9.02
CA ARG A 237 -6.49 -25.96 -8.77
C ARG A 237 -6.16 -26.81 -10.00
N GLU A 238 -7.19 -27.28 -10.71
CA GLU A 238 -7.03 -28.01 -11.95
C GLU A 238 -6.42 -27.13 -13.03
N LEU A 239 -6.92 -25.90 -13.18
CA LEU A 239 -6.40 -24.93 -14.11
C LEU A 239 -4.91 -24.62 -13.86
N VAL A 240 -4.50 -24.36 -12.62
CA VAL A 240 -3.11 -24.12 -12.24
C VAL A 240 -2.22 -25.33 -12.53
N ARG A 241 -2.68 -26.55 -12.25
CA ARG A 241 -1.94 -27.80 -12.54
C ARG A 241 -1.79 -28.08 -14.04
N ALA A 242 -2.77 -27.66 -14.84
CA ALA A 242 -2.75 -27.84 -16.28
C ALA A 242 -1.75 -26.92 -17.01
N GLN A 243 -1.23 -25.89 -16.33
CA GLN A 243 -0.26 -24.98 -16.93
C GLN A 243 1.16 -25.56 -16.86
N GLY A 244 1.65 -26.12 -17.96
CA GLY A 244 2.98 -26.75 -18.04
C GLY A 244 4.15 -25.75 -17.90
N GLU A 245 3.95 -24.50 -18.27
CA GLU A 245 4.99 -23.44 -18.25
C GLU A 245 4.84 -22.45 -17.11
N LEU A 246 4.10 -22.81 -16.07
CA LEU A 246 3.88 -21.95 -14.92
C LEU A 246 5.16 -21.77 -14.09
N LYS A 247 5.81 -20.64 -14.25
CA LYS A 247 6.97 -20.25 -13.43
C LYS A 247 6.52 -19.64 -12.11
N ASN A 248 5.72 -18.61 -12.18
CA ASN A 248 5.11 -17.92 -11.06
C ASN A 248 3.78 -17.32 -11.49
N ALA A 249 2.86 -17.13 -10.55
CA ALA A 249 1.56 -16.53 -10.85
C ALA A 249 1.01 -15.69 -9.70
N ILE A 250 0.16 -14.73 -10.07
CA ILE A 250 -0.69 -14.00 -9.13
C ILE A 250 -2.13 -14.47 -9.31
N ILE A 251 -2.80 -14.70 -8.19
CA ILE A 251 -4.22 -15.07 -8.13
C ILE A 251 -4.98 -13.94 -7.46
N PHE A 252 -5.89 -13.29 -8.20
CA PHE A 252 -6.65 -12.15 -7.69
C PHE A 252 -8.01 -12.56 -7.15
N CYS A 253 -8.35 -12.08 -5.94
CA CYS A 253 -9.66 -12.19 -5.31
C CYS A 253 -10.21 -10.80 -5.02
N ASN A 254 -11.53 -10.61 -5.12
CA ASN A 254 -12.18 -9.33 -4.84
C ASN A 254 -12.21 -9.00 -3.34
N ARG A 255 -12.18 -10.00 -2.46
CA ARG A 255 -12.32 -9.81 -1.01
C ARG A 255 -11.15 -10.39 -0.24
N LYS A 256 -10.72 -9.69 0.83
CA LYS A 256 -9.67 -10.18 1.74
C LYS A 256 -9.97 -11.55 2.38
N LYS A 257 -11.25 -11.83 2.68
CA LYS A 257 -11.67 -13.13 3.21
C LYS A 257 -11.40 -14.25 2.20
N ASP A 258 -11.74 -14.02 0.93
CA ASP A 258 -11.55 -14.99 -0.15
C ASP A 258 -10.07 -15.27 -0.39
N VAL A 259 -9.19 -14.26 -0.20
CA VAL A 259 -7.73 -14.43 -0.23
C VAL A 259 -7.28 -15.42 0.84
N ALA A 260 -7.73 -15.26 2.10
CA ALA A 260 -7.33 -16.13 3.19
C ALA A 260 -7.88 -17.55 3.03
N ASP A 261 -9.12 -17.71 2.56
CA ASP A 261 -9.75 -18.99 2.34
C ASP A 261 -9.12 -19.75 1.15
N LEU A 262 -8.78 -19.03 0.10
CA LEU A 262 -8.11 -19.59 -1.07
C LEU A 262 -6.67 -20.00 -0.76
N PHE A 263 -5.93 -19.14 -0.05
CA PHE A 263 -4.58 -19.45 0.43
C PHE A 263 -4.56 -20.77 1.21
N ARG A 264 -5.39 -20.89 2.26
CA ARG A 264 -5.48 -22.12 3.06
C ARG A 264 -5.87 -23.35 2.23
N SER A 265 -6.71 -23.16 1.21
CA SER A 265 -7.11 -24.25 0.31
C SER A 265 -5.93 -24.70 -0.56
N LEU A 266 -5.18 -23.77 -1.16
CA LEU A 266 -4.05 -24.10 -2.03
C LEU A 266 -2.89 -24.72 -1.22
N GLU A 267 -2.56 -24.15 -0.06
CA GLU A 267 -1.55 -24.69 0.85
C GLU A 267 -1.84 -26.13 1.26
N ARG A 268 -3.10 -26.43 1.67
CA ARG A 268 -3.56 -27.79 2.01
C ARG A 268 -3.41 -28.77 0.85
N HIS A 269 -3.48 -28.30 -0.38
CA HIS A 269 -3.33 -29.13 -1.58
C HIS A 269 -1.90 -29.16 -2.14
N GLY A 270 -0.92 -28.68 -1.36
CA GLY A 270 0.52 -28.81 -1.64
C GLY A 270 1.07 -27.80 -2.62
N PHE A 271 0.41 -26.65 -2.85
CA PHE A 271 0.98 -25.58 -3.67
C PHE A 271 1.94 -24.71 -2.85
N SER A 272 3.04 -24.27 -3.48
CA SER A 272 3.92 -23.22 -2.94
C SER A 272 3.23 -21.86 -3.10
N VAL A 273 2.55 -21.39 -2.06
CA VAL A 273 1.65 -20.25 -2.12
C VAL A 273 1.85 -19.29 -0.96
N GLY A 274 1.75 -17.99 -1.24
CA GLY A 274 1.68 -16.91 -0.27
C GLY A 274 0.37 -16.14 -0.37
N ALA A 275 -0.02 -15.45 0.69
CA ALA A 275 -1.19 -14.57 0.71
C ALA A 275 -0.78 -13.12 0.94
N LEU A 276 -1.53 -12.18 0.33
CA LEU A 276 -1.32 -10.76 0.49
C LEU A 276 -2.66 -10.03 0.60
N HIS A 277 -2.94 -9.48 1.79
CA HIS A 277 -4.17 -8.73 2.06
C HIS A 277 -3.94 -7.57 3.04
N GLY A 278 -4.90 -6.65 3.14
CA GLY A 278 -4.76 -5.40 3.88
C GLY A 278 -4.56 -5.54 5.39
N ASP A 279 -4.97 -6.66 6.00
CA ASP A 279 -4.86 -6.87 7.45
C ASP A 279 -3.48 -7.38 7.89
N MET A 280 -2.58 -7.70 6.94
CA MET A 280 -1.20 -8.11 7.26
C MET A 280 -0.38 -6.91 7.74
N ASP A 281 0.48 -7.14 8.74
CA ASP A 281 1.47 -6.15 9.13
C ASP A 281 2.50 -5.90 8.01
N GLN A 282 3.15 -4.73 8.04
CA GLN A 282 4.03 -4.30 6.95
C GLN A 282 5.26 -5.19 6.78
N ARG A 283 5.80 -5.72 7.89
CA ARG A 283 6.96 -6.61 7.86
C ARG A 283 6.63 -7.92 7.17
N SER A 284 5.51 -8.55 7.54
CA SER A 284 5.03 -9.80 6.93
C SER A 284 4.75 -9.60 5.43
N ARG A 285 4.15 -8.47 5.03
CA ARG A 285 3.92 -8.13 3.61
C ARG A 285 5.23 -8.04 2.83
N THR A 286 6.22 -7.32 3.35
CA THR A 286 7.54 -7.17 2.72
C THR A 286 8.23 -8.51 2.58
N THR A 287 8.24 -9.33 3.64
CA THR A 287 8.83 -10.68 3.61
C THR A 287 8.14 -11.58 2.58
N MET A 288 6.80 -11.55 2.50
CA MET A 288 6.04 -12.34 1.54
C MET A 288 6.37 -11.96 0.09
N LEU A 289 6.46 -10.66 -0.20
CA LEU A 289 6.84 -10.16 -1.51
C LEU A 289 8.27 -10.53 -1.88
N GLN A 290 9.19 -10.43 -0.92
CA GLN A 290 10.57 -10.81 -1.16
C GLN A 290 10.69 -12.31 -1.48
N ASN A 291 10.02 -13.17 -0.72
CA ASN A 291 9.96 -14.60 -1.00
C ASN A 291 9.40 -14.91 -2.40
N PHE A 292 8.39 -14.14 -2.84
CA PHE A 292 7.83 -14.29 -4.17
C PHE A 292 8.80 -13.81 -5.26
N ARG A 293 9.52 -12.70 -5.04
CA ARG A 293 10.57 -12.19 -5.93
C ARG A 293 11.74 -13.16 -6.09
N ASP A 294 12.14 -13.77 -4.98
CA ASP A 294 13.27 -14.72 -4.92
C ASP A 294 12.90 -16.11 -5.49
N GLY A 295 11.62 -16.31 -5.89
CA GLY A 295 11.15 -17.60 -6.42
C GLY A 295 10.90 -18.67 -5.37
N ASN A 296 10.96 -18.33 -4.06
CA ASN A 296 10.64 -19.24 -2.96
C ASN A 296 9.14 -19.57 -2.92
N LEU A 297 8.29 -18.72 -3.50
CA LEU A 297 6.85 -18.91 -3.65
C LEU A 297 6.49 -18.90 -5.13
N GLN A 298 5.73 -19.88 -5.57
CA GLN A 298 5.26 -19.98 -6.95
C GLN A 298 3.98 -19.18 -7.18
N LEU A 299 3.07 -19.19 -6.20
CA LEU A 299 1.78 -18.54 -6.29
C LEU A 299 1.66 -17.44 -5.24
N LEU A 300 1.06 -16.30 -5.62
CA LEU A 300 0.71 -15.23 -4.71
C LEU A 300 -0.78 -14.95 -4.81
N VAL A 301 -1.55 -15.22 -3.75
CA VAL A 301 -2.98 -14.87 -3.69
C VAL A 301 -3.11 -13.47 -3.11
N ALA A 302 -3.78 -12.57 -3.82
CA ALA A 302 -3.87 -11.18 -3.42
C ALA A 302 -5.24 -10.57 -3.70
N SER A 303 -5.63 -9.57 -2.90
CA SER A 303 -6.72 -8.66 -3.26
C SER A 303 -6.18 -7.50 -4.10
N ASP A 304 -7.05 -6.85 -4.90
CA ASP A 304 -6.65 -5.71 -5.72
C ASP A 304 -5.95 -4.62 -4.90
N VAL A 305 -6.54 -4.23 -3.77
CA VAL A 305 -5.97 -3.22 -2.87
C VAL A 305 -4.57 -3.61 -2.39
N ALA A 306 -4.36 -4.90 -2.09
CA ALA A 306 -3.08 -5.36 -1.58
C ALA A 306 -2.03 -5.57 -2.67
N ALA A 307 -2.44 -5.93 -3.88
CA ALA A 307 -1.55 -6.12 -5.03
C ALA A 307 -1.29 -4.83 -5.81
N ARG A 308 -2.13 -3.81 -5.63
CA ARG A 308 -1.93 -2.49 -6.23
C ARG A 308 -0.69 -1.83 -5.65
N GLY A 309 0.11 -1.25 -6.51
CA GLY A 309 1.31 -0.55 -6.10
C GLY A 309 2.51 -1.42 -5.74
N LEU A 310 2.38 -2.73 -5.87
CA LEU A 310 3.51 -3.61 -5.65
C LEU A 310 4.38 -3.69 -6.90
N ASP A 311 5.68 -3.54 -6.72
CA ASP A 311 6.66 -3.98 -7.71
C ASP A 311 6.71 -5.52 -7.66
N ILE A 312 5.69 -6.12 -8.23
CA ILE A 312 5.67 -7.56 -8.44
C ILE A 312 6.44 -7.81 -9.73
N PRO A 313 7.45 -8.69 -9.70
CA PRO A 313 8.15 -9.06 -10.91
C PRO A 313 7.14 -9.55 -11.95
N ASP A 314 7.51 -9.40 -13.22
CA ASP A 314 6.70 -9.89 -14.32
C ASP A 314 6.40 -11.38 -14.12
N VAL A 315 5.14 -11.71 -13.99
CA VAL A 315 4.70 -13.09 -13.75
C VAL A 315 4.36 -13.79 -15.06
N SER A 316 4.56 -15.10 -15.10
CA SER A 316 4.19 -15.87 -16.28
C SER A 316 2.67 -15.98 -16.47
N HIS A 317 1.92 -16.03 -15.35
CA HIS A 317 0.48 -16.22 -15.37
C HIS A 317 -0.25 -15.29 -14.39
N VAL A 318 -1.46 -14.90 -14.78
CA VAL A 318 -2.43 -14.21 -13.92
C VAL A 318 -3.70 -15.06 -13.85
N PHE A 319 -4.19 -15.33 -12.66
CA PHE A 319 -5.49 -15.96 -12.47
C PHE A 319 -6.42 -14.99 -11.75
N ASN A 320 -7.53 -14.64 -12.37
CA ASN A 320 -8.60 -13.92 -11.69
C ASN A 320 -9.54 -14.97 -11.10
N PHE A 321 -9.41 -15.25 -9.79
CA PHE A 321 -10.36 -16.11 -9.09
C PHE A 321 -11.75 -15.50 -9.11
N ASP A 322 -11.83 -14.17 -9.00
CA ASP A 322 -13.07 -13.41 -9.18
C ASP A 322 -12.95 -12.45 -10.35
N VAL A 323 -14.02 -12.33 -11.14
CA VAL A 323 -14.13 -11.26 -12.14
C VAL A 323 -14.09 -9.93 -11.38
N PRO A 324 -13.23 -8.98 -11.77
CA PRO A 324 -13.17 -7.68 -11.11
C PRO A 324 -14.48 -6.90 -11.27
N ILE A 325 -14.83 -6.12 -10.25
CA ILE A 325 -16.05 -5.32 -10.23
C ILE A 325 -15.95 -4.15 -11.23
N HIS A 326 -14.76 -3.55 -11.32
CA HIS A 326 -14.43 -2.49 -12.27
C HIS A 326 -13.64 -3.05 -13.44
N SER A 327 -14.03 -2.72 -14.66
CA SER A 327 -13.39 -3.22 -15.88
C SER A 327 -11.92 -2.79 -16.00
N GLU A 328 -11.57 -1.62 -15.46
CA GLU A 328 -10.20 -1.09 -15.41
C GLU A 328 -9.28 -1.99 -14.59
N ASP A 329 -9.77 -2.57 -13.48
CA ASP A 329 -9.00 -3.50 -12.65
C ASP A 329 -8.60 -4.75 -13.44
N TYR A 330 -9.44 -5.19 -14.40
CA TYR A 330 -9.07 -6.30 -15.28
C TYR A 330 -7.78 -6.03 -16.02
N VAL A 331 -7.67 -4.86 -16.65
CA VAL A 331 -6.46 -4.47 -17.42
C VAL A 331 -5.25 -4.35 -16.46
N HIS A 332 -5.44 -3.81 -15.26
CA HIS A 332 -4.39 -3.70 -14.25
C HIS A 332 -3.92 -5.06 -13.72
N ARG A 333 -4.84 -6.04 -13.57
CA ARG A 333 -4.51 -7.40 -13.14
C ARG A 333 -3.74 -8.15 -14.23
N ILE A 334 -4.26 -8.20 -15.46
CA ILE A 334 -3.60 -8.91 -16.54
C ILE A 334 -2.27 -8.25 -16.95
N GLY A 335 -2.14 -6.93 -16.78
CA GLY A 335 -0.90 -6.19 -16.98
C GLY A 335 0.21 -6.52 -15.98
N ARG A 336 0.03 -7.52 -15.09
CA ARG A 336 1.12 -8.11 -14.28
C ARG A 336 1.91 -9.15 -15.06
N THR A 337 1.43 -9.59 -16.22
CA THR A 337 2.13 -10.47 -17.13
C THR A 337 2.31 -9.80 -18.51
N GLY A 338 3.08 -10.38 -19.39
CA GLY A 338 3.29 -9.90 -20.75
C GLY A 338 4.08 -8.59 -20.88
N ARG A 339 4.92 -8.25 -19.89
CA ARG A 339 5.71 -7.02 -19.88
C ARG A 339 7.02 -7.16 -20.67
N ALA A 340 7.56 -6.02 -21.12
CA ALA A 340 8.84 -5.94 -21.83
C ALA A 340 8.93 -6.88 -23.06
N GLY A 341 7.81 -7.05 -23.79
CA GLY A 341 7.78 -7.88 -25.01
C GLY A 341 7.73 -9.39 -24.76
N ARG A 342 7.59 -9.84 -23.51
CA ARG A 342 7.40 -11.26 -23.17
C ARG A 342 5.93 -11.67 -23.37
N SER A 343 5.69 -12.94 -23.65
CA SER A 343 4.35 -13.52 -23.66
C SER A 343 3.86 -13.79 -22.25
N GLY A 344 2.56 -13.67 -22.00
CA GLY A 344 1.92 -13.97 -20.75
C GLY A 344 0.56 -14.60 -20.92
N ALA A 345 0.03 -15.25 -19.89
CA ALA A 345 -1.30 -15.83 -19.90
C ALA A 345 -2.16 -15.31 -18.74
N ALA A 346 -3.42 -15.02 -19.04
CA ALA A 346 -4.40 -14.56 -18.06
C ALA A 346 -5.68 -15.40 -18.16
N PHE A 347 -6.07 -15.97 -17.04
CA PHE A 347 -7.28 -16.81 -16.92
C PHE A 347 -8.24 -16.16 -15.94
N THR A 348 -9.52 -16.10 -16.32
CA THR A 348 -10.55 -15.51 -15.44
C THR A 348 -11.67 -16.50 -15.24
N LEU A 349 -11.91 -16.89 -13.97
CA LEU A 349 -13.03 -17.74 -13.61
C LEU A 349 -14.31 -16.91 -13.63
N VAL A 350 -15.26 -17.33 -14.43
CA VAL A 350 -16.54 -16.63 -14.65
C VAL A 350 -17.69 -17.49 -14.20
N THR A 351 -18.60 -16.92 -13.43
CA THR A 351 -19.86 -17.55 -13.02
C THR A 351 -21.05 -16.88 -13.71
N LYS A 352 -22.23 -17.51 -13.67
CA LYS A 352 -23.46 -16.90 -14.24
C LYS A 352 -23.81 -15.52 -13.66
N ARG A 353 -23.28 -15.18 -12.47
CA ARG A 353 -23.53 -13.89 -11.82
C ARG A 353 -22.64 -12.77 -12.37
N ASP A 354 -21.57 -13.14 -13.06
CA ASP A 354 -20.51 -12.18 -13.49
C ASP A 354 -20.72 -11.64 -14.89
N THR A 355 -21.77 -12.06 -15.62
CA THR A 355 -22.00 -11.76 -17.04
C THR A 355 -21.92 -10.25 -17.34
N LYS A 356 -22.55 -9.40 -16.51
CA LYS A 356 -22.50 -7.95 -16.68
C LYS A 356 -21.10 -7.35 -16.57
N PHE A 357 -20.23 -7.94 -15.73
CA PHE A 357 -18.84 -7.49 -15.57
C PHE A 357 -17.99 -7.96 -16.75
N VAL A 358 -18.25 -9.16 -17.26
CA VAL A 358 -17.63 -9.69 -18.47
C VAL A 358 -17.93 -8.78 -19.68
N ASP A 359 -19.21 -8.41 -19.87
CA ASP A 359 -19.61 -7.48 -20.94
C ASP A 359 -18.89 -6.12 -20.84
N ALA A 360 -18.75 -5.59 -19.63
CA ALA A 360 -18.02 -4.34 -19.40
C ALA A 360 -16.53 -4.47 -19.70
N ILE A 361 -15.90 -5.60 -19.37
CA ILE A 361 -14.49 -5.89 -19.67
C ILE A 361 -14.30 -5.98 -21.19
N GLU A 362 -15.10 -6.77 -21.89
CA GLU A 362 -14.99 -6.94 -23.35
C GLU A 362 -15.22 -5.61 -24.10
N LYS A 363 -16.15 -4.78 -23.61
CA LYS A 363 -16.35 -3.43 -24.15
C LYS A 363 -15.13 -2.53 -23.92
N LEU A 364 -14.46 -2.64 -22.77
CA LEU A 364 -13.27 -1.84 -22.46
C LEU A 364 -12.07 -2.23 -23.33
N ILE A 365 -11.83 -3.54 -23.49
CA ILE A 365 -10.71 -4.07 -24.29
C ILE A 365 -10.97 -4.01 -25.80
N GLY A 366 -12.23 -3.89 -26.22
CA GLY A 366 -12.66 -3.78 -27.61
C GLY A 366 -12.68 -5.11 -28.37
N GLU A 367 -12.51 -6.23 -27.70
CA GLU A 367 -12.53 -7.58 -28.28
C GLU A 367 -13.20 -8.57 -27.32
N LYS A 368 -13.70 -9.68 -27.89
CA LYS A 368 -14.24 -10.78 -27.08
C LYS A 368 -13.13 -11.71 -26.62
N VAL A 369 -13.20 -12.11 -25.36
CA VAL A 369 -12.25 -13.07 -24.77
C VAL A 369 -12.75 -14.50 -25.02
N GLU A 370 -11.88 -15.34 -25.56
CA GLU A 370 -12.20 -16.73 -25.82
C GLU A 370 -12.35 -17.56 -24.55
N TRP A 371 -13.27 -18.51 -24.58
CA TRP A 371 -13.47 -19.48 -23.50
C TRP A 371 -12.48 -20.65 -23.63
N LEU A 372 -11.93 -21.12 -22.50
CA LEU A 372 -10.95 -22.20 -22.49
C LEU A 372 -11.62 -23.58 -22.75
N SER A 373 -12.81 -23.84 -22.16
CA SER A 373 -13.47 -25.14 -22.16
C SER A 373 -15.00 -25.01 -22.16
N GLY A 374 -15.54 -24.33 -23.20
CA GLY A 374 -16.99 -24.06 -23.28
C GLY A 374 -17.43 -22.86 -22.44
N ASP A 375 -18.62 -22.38 -22.71
CA ASP A 375 -19.21 -21.20 -22.07
C ASP A 375 -20.03 -21.56 -20.80
N LEU A 376 -20.67 -20.57 -20.20
CA LEU A 376 -21.51 -20.74 -19.00
C LEU A 376 -22.74 -21.65 -19.23
N ASN A 377 -23.15 -21.87 -20.48
CA ASN A 377 -24.27 -22.73 -20.86
C ASN A 377 -23.85 -24.20 -20.93
N SER A 378 -22.55 -24.46 -21.14
CA SER A 378 -21.98 -25.79 -21.18
C SER A 378 -21.72 -26.42 -19.81
N LEU A 379 -21.85 -25.64 -18.71
CA LEU A 379 -21.70 -26.15 -17.36
C LEU A 379 -22.80 -27.18 -17.07
N PRO A 380 -22.48 -28.41 -16.56
CA PRO A 380 -23.48 -29.38 -16.15
C PRO A 380 -24.41 -28.74 -15.10
N ALA A 381 -25.70 -29.08 -15.20
CA ALA A 381 -26.67 -28.67 -14.19
C ALA A 381 -26.22 -29.23 -12.83
N VAL A 382 -25.99 -28.32 -11.87
CA VAL A 382 -25.75 -28.77 -10.48
C VAL A 382 -27.02 -29.41 -10.00
N GLU A 383 -27.00 -30.74 -9.79
CA GLU A 383 -28.05 -31.38 -8.99
C GLU A 383 -28.02 -30.67 -7.62
N GLU A 384 -29.04 -29.88 -7.36
CA GLU A 384 -29.28 -29.35 -6.01
C GLU A 384 -29.48 -30.57 -5.12
N SER A 385 -28.40 -30.99 -4.44
CA SER A 385 -28.54 -31.96 -3.36
C SER A 385 -29.50 -31.32 -2.35
N LYS A 386 -30.71 -31.84 -2.32
CA LYS A 386 -31.72 -31.55 -1.31
C LYS A 386 -31.22 -32.03 0.04
N ASP A 387 -30.24 -31.37 0.59
CA ASP A 387 -29.72 -31.60 1.94
C ASP A 387 -30.32 -30.59 2.91
N SER A 388 -31.65 -30.37 2.77
CA SER A 388 -32.45 -29.52 3.66
C SER A 388 -33.58 -30.27 4.35
N ASP A 389 -33.46 -31.61 4.45
CA ASP A 389 -34.44 -32.37 5.24
C ASP A 389 -33.74 -33.33 6.20
N ARG A 390 -32.96 -32.77 7.15
CA ARG A 390 -32.76 -33.48 8.42
C ARG A 390 -33.94 -33.13 9.30
N PRO A 391 -34.83 -34.11 9.59
CA PRO A 391 -35.93 -33.88 10.49
C PRO A 391 -35.37 -33.48 11.85
N ARG A 392 -35.76 -32.29 12.32
CA ARG A 392 -35.57 -31.85 13.70
C ARG A 392 -36.19 -32.94 14.56
N ARG A 393 -35.37 -33.76 15.20
CA ARG A 393 -35.79 -34.74 16.21
C ARG A 393 -36.62 -34.03 17.26
N GLY A 394 -37.87 -34.48 17.33
CA GLY A 394 -38.97 -34.01 18.15
C GLY A 394 -38.56 -33.79 19.61
N GLY A 395 -38.91 -32.65 20.11
CA GLY A 395 -38.99 -32.37 21.54
C GLY A 395 -40.01 -33.33 22.17
N ARG A 396 -39.56 -34.07 23.14
CA ARG A 396 -40.41 -34.83 24.02
C ARG A 396 -41.25 -33.85 24.85
N GLU A 397 -42.55 -33.81 24.56
CA GLU A 397 -43.58 -33.37 25.48
C GLU A 397 -43.45 -34.18 26.77
N ARG A 398 -43.27 -33.52 27.88
CA ARG A 398 -43.58 -34.05 29.22
C ARG A 398 -44.59 -33.13 29.85
N GLY A 399 -45.73 -33.78 30.09
CA GLY A 399 -46.97 -33.29 30.62
C GLY A 399 -46.86 -32.54 31.92
N GLU A 400 -47.78 -31.65 31.99
CA GLU A 400 -48.34 -30.93 33.10
C GLU A 400 -48.72 -31.86 34.26
N LYS A 401 -48.25 -31.58 35.48
CA LYS A 401 -48.97 -31.91 36.74
C LYS A 401 -48.63 -30.87 37.78
N ASP A 402 -49.58 -30.08 38.02
CA ASP A 402 -50.07 -29.26 39.09
C ASP A 402 -49.70 -29.72 40.52
N ARG A 403 -49.44 -28.75 41.41
CA ARG A 403 -49.70 -28.58 42.83
C ARG A 403 -48.47 -27.91 43.49
N GLY A 404 -48.52 -26.67 43.89
CA GLY A 404 -49.25 -26.16 45.01
C GLY A 404 -48.32 -25.64 46.09
N ARG A 405 -48.44 -24.35 46.41
CA ARG A 405 -48.19 -23.67 47.70
C ARG A 405 -46.77 -23.58 48.28
N GLY A 406 -46.37 -22.32 48.51
CA GLY A 406 -45.65 -21.94 49.74
C GLY A 406 -44.68 -20.80 49.61
N ARG A 407 -45.16 -19.57 49.83
CA ARG A 407 -44.62 -18.51 50.70
C ARG A 407 -43.11 -18.44 50.97
N GLY A 408 -42.53 -17.28 50.67
CA GLY A 408 -41.65 -16.68 51.67
C GLY A 408 -40.44 -15.90 51.14
N LYS A 409 -40.55 -14.59 51.13
CA LYS A 409 -39.59 -13.56 51.52
C LYS A 409 -38.17 -13.49 50.93
N GLN A 410 -37.97 -12.36 50.25
CA GLN A 410 -36.96 -11.33 50.48
C GLN A 410 -35.47 -11.73 50.51
N GLY A 411 -34.74 -11.07 49.63
CA GLY A 411 -33.31 -10.81 49.85
C GLY A 411 -32.65 -10.24 48.59
N ALA A 412 -32.28 -9.02 48.68
CA ALA A 412 -31.72 -8.14 47.70
C ALA A 412 -30.32 -8.51 47.22
N ALA A 413 -29.99 -7.97 46.03
CA ALA A 413 -28.74 -7.38 45.58
C ALA A 413 -27.58 -8.35 45.22
N SER A 414 -27.11 -8.30 44.07
CA SER A 414 -26.07 -7.47 43.51
C SER A 414 -25.38 -8.17 42.31
N HIS A 415 -25.18 -7.37 41.33
CA HIS A 415 -24.32 -7.54 40.18
C HIS A 415 -23.02 -8.30 40.38
N LYS A 416 -22.70 -9.15 39.40
CA LYS A 416 -21.43 -9.05 38.65
C LYS A 416 -21.46 -9.99 37.46
N SER A 417 -21.40 -9.41 36.28
CA SER A 417 -21.04 -10.07 35.03
C SER A 417 -19.52 -10.09 34.93
N ASP A 418 -18.92 -11.24 34.94
CA ASP A 418 -17.56 -11.44 34.45
C ASP A 418 -17.63 -12.34 33.24
N ASN A 419 -17.36 -11.76 32.07
CA ASN A 419 -17.07 -12.49 30.85
C ASN A 419 -15.55 -12.68 30.80
N ASP A 420 -15.09 -13.83 31.22
CA ASP A 420 -13.75 -14.32 30.91
C ASP A 420 -13.74 -14.86 29.47
N ILE A 421 -13.09 -14.12 28.58
CA ILE A 421 -12.68 -14.64 27.27
C ILE A 421 -11.25 -15.14 27.46
N GLN A 422 -11.10 -16.46 27.45
CA GLN A 422 -9.79 -17.11 27.41
C GLN A 422 -9.12 -16.88 26.08
N ASP A 423 -7.98 -16.20 26.12
CA ASP A 423 -6.95 -16.16 25.06
C ASP A 423 -6.39 -17.57 24.84
N ASN A 424 -6.61 -18.12 23.68
CA ASN A 424 -5.89 -19.29 23.19
C ASN A 424 -4.69 -18.82 22.37
N ASP A 425 -3.52 -18.89 22.99
CA ASP A 425 -2.20 -18.78 22.36
C ASP A 425 -2.06 -19.75 21.19
N VAL A 426 -1.96 -19.23 19.98
CA VAL A 426 -1.53 -19.99 18.81
C VAL A 426 -0.01 -19.89 18.73
N GLN A 427 0.66 -20.94 19.18
CA GLN A 427 2.11 -21.12 18.99
C GLN A 427 2.43 -21.23 17.51
N VAL A 428 3.21 -20.28 17.03
CA VAL A 428 3.86 -20.33 15.70
C VAL A 428 5.00 -21.30 15.77
N ILE A 429 4.86 -22.44 15.12
CA ILE A 429 5.96 -23.41 14.94
C ILE A 429 6.90 -22.86 13.88
N ALA A 430 8.05 -22.39 14.31
CA ALA A 430 9.17 -22.07 13.43
C ALA A 430 9.90 -23.39 13.07
N ALA A 431 9.94 -23.70 11.78
CA ALA A 431 10.74 -24.79 11.25
C ALA A 431 12.24 -24.44 11.36
N ALA A 432 13.00 -25.31 12.00
CA ALA A 432 14.43 -25.20 12.15
C ALA A 432 15.17 -25.57 10.84
N PRO A 433 16.26 -24.89 10.49
CA PRO A 433 17.05 -25.26 9.32
C PRO A 433 17.95 -26.47 9.59
N ALA A 434 18.06 -27.33 8.58
CA ALA A 434 18.91 -28.50 8.54
C ALA A 434 20.39 -28.15 8.71
N LYS A 435 21.07 -28.99 9.49
CA LYS A 435 22.53 -28.92 9.75
C LYS A 435 23.32 -29.23 8.47
N ALA A 436 24.17 -28.30 8.06
CA ALA A 436 25.30 -28.60 7.17
C ALA A 436 26.58 -28.78 7.98
N GLU A 437 27.28 -29.87 7.70
CA GLU A 437 28.53 -30.27 8.34
C GLU A 437 29.68 -29.31 8.00
N VAL A 438 30.44 -28.94 9.04
CA VAL A 438 31.61 -28.08 8.93
C VAL A 438 32.85 -29.00 8.80
N LEU A 439 33.55 -28.91 7.68
CA LEU A 439 34.90 -29.39 7.51
C LEU A 439 35.88 -28.42 8.18
N LYS A 440 36.63 -28.96 9.16
CA LYS A 440 37.75 -28.31 9.83
C LYS A 440 38.91 -28.09 8.85
N ASN A 441 39.49 -26.90 8.87
CA ASN A 441 40.90 -26.71 8.55
C ASN A 441 41.52 -25.70 9.51
N GLU A 442 42.52 -26.22 10.20
CA GLU A 442 43.43 -25.55 11.12
C GLU A 442 44.39 -24.61 10.37
N ARG A 443 44.69 -23.44 10.92
CA ARG A 443 46.02 -22.83 10.91
C ARG A 443 46.17 -21.70 11.92
N LYS A 444 46.97 -22.01 12.93
CA LYS A 444 48.01 -21.22 13.64
C LYS A 444 47.78 -19.80 14.11
N ALA A 445 48.00 -19.72 15.39
CA ALA A 445 48.18 -18.56 16.25
C ALA A 445 49.43 -17.74 15.91
N GLU A 446 49.33 -16.40 16.13
CA GLU A 446 50.47 -15.59 16.55
C GLU A 446 50.01 -14.42 17.46
N GLN A 447 50.84 -14.15 18.39
CA GLN A 447 50.87 -13.53 19.70
C GLN A 447 50.52 -12.05 19.77
N LYS A 448 50.05 -11.71 21.00
CA LYS A 448 50.00 -10.35 21.57
C LYS A 448 51.40 -9.80 21.85
N PRO A 449 51.52 -8.45 22.09
CA PRO A 449 51.81 -8.06 23.46
C PRO A 449 50.94 -6.90 24.02
N GLN A 450 50.86 -6.98 25.35
CA GLN A 450 50.34 -5.99 26.31
C GLN A 450 51.23 -4.75 26.37
N ASN A 451 50.62 -3.59 26.68
CA ASN A 451 51.25 -2.72 27.67
C ASN A 451 50.27 -1.83 28.44
N ASN A 452 50.52 -1.82 29.74
CA ASN A 452 49.93 -1.08 30.82
C ASN A 452 50.25 0.44 30.74
N ALA A 453 49.35 1.27 31.25
CA ALA A 453 49.70 2.23 32.33
C ALA A 453 48.49 2.97 32.88
N ARG A 454 48.39 2.86 34.16
CA ARG A 454 47.60 3.57 35.18
C ARG A 454 47.54 5.07 35.00
N ASN A 455 46.40 5.69 35.40
CA ASN A 455 46.44 6.73 36.44
C ASN A 455 45.04 6.95 37.07
N ASN A 456 45.05 6.71 38.38
CA ASN A 456 44.08 7.08 39.40
C ASN A 456 44.20 8.58 39.72
N ARG A 457 43.09 9.27 39.96
CA ARG A 457 42.90 10.16 41.15
C ARG A 457 41.47 10.71 41.25
N PRO A 458 41.03 11.16 42.45
CA PRO A 458 39.74 10.79 43.02
C PRO A 458 38.74 11.99 43.19
N TYR A 459 37.54 11.63 43.60
CA TYR A 459 36.43 12.51 43.99
C TYR A 459 36.78 13.48 45.12
N PRO A 460 35.96 14.57 45.31
CA PRO A 460 35.33 14.70 46.62
C PRO A 460 33.80 14.79 46.54
N ALA A 461 33.21 14.17 47.52
CA ALA A 461 31.83 14.26 47.94
C ALA A 461 31.52 15.65 48.53
N ASN A 462 30.29 16.12 48.32
CA ASN A 462 29.64 16.97 49.32
C ASN A 462 28.14 16.65 49.41
N ASP A 463 27.83 16.30 50.60
CA ASP A 463 26.56 16.07 51.23
C ASP A 463 25.81 17.40 51.40
N ASP A 464 24.54 17.48 51.05
CA ASP A 464 23.59 18.29 51.83
C ASP A 464 22.15 17.85 51.57
N SER A 465 21.62 17.22 52.56
CA SER A 465 20.23 16.91 52.81
C SER A 465 19.38 18.17 52.94
N ARG A 466 18.26 18.26 52.20
CA ARG A 466 17.07 19.00 52.67
C ARG A 466 15.77 18.46 52.09
N ASP A 467 15.10 17.77 52.96
CA ASP A 467 13.68 17.42 53.00
C ASP A 467 12.77 18.60 52.56
N ARG A 468 11.92 18.41 51.55
CA ARG A 468 10.67 19.19 51.43
C ARG A 468 9.58 18.29 50.83
N ARG A 469 8.77 17.73 51.75
CA ARG A 469 7.42 17.23 51.47
C ARG A 469 6.62 18.36 50.80
N ARG A 470 6.01 18.10 49.65
CA ARG A 470 4.90 18.90 49.15
C ARG A 470 3.65 18.04 49.10
N HIS A 471 2.65 18.53 49.80
CA HIS A 471 1.26 18.12 49.85
C HIS A 471 0.70 18.01 48.41
N ARG A 472 -0.03 16.93 48.16
CA ARG A 472 -1.01 16.84 47.10
C ARG A 472 -2.33 17.39 47.67
N ASP A 473 -2.75 18.55 47.20
CA ASP A 473 -4.13 18.99 47.30
C ASP A 473 -4.93 18.37 46.15
N HIS A 474 -5.93 17.59 46.52
CA HIS A 474 -7.02 17.20 45.62
C HIS A 474 -8.00 18.37 45.60
N ASP A 475 -8.20 18.95 44.43
CA ASP A 475 -9.28 19.88 44.15
C ASP A 475 -10.28 19.20 43.19
N ASP A 476 -11.37 18.66 43.78
CA ASP A 476 -12.50 18.09 43.06
C ASP A 476 -13.59 19.17 42.91
N GLY A 477 -13.35 20.14 41.99
CA GLY A 477 -14.36 21.10 41.59
C GLY A 477 -14.90 20.80 40.16
N PRO A 478 -16.19 21.04 39.88
CA PRO A 478 -16.73 20.82 38.53
C PRO A 478 -16.11 21.79 37.53
N THR A 479 -15.64 21.24 36.40
CA THR A 479 -15.03 22.00 35.31
C THR A 479 -16.04 23.01 34.74
N PRO A 480 -15.73 24.33 34.68
CA PRO A 480 -16.63 25.29 34.07
C PRO A 480 -16.72 25.13 32.57
N VAL A 481 -17.94 25.15 32.03
CA VAL A 481 -18.23 25.10 30.60
C VAL A 481 -18.19 26.53 30.07
N GLY A 482 -17.16 26.84 29.24
CA GLY A 482 -16.99 28.18 28.67
C GLY A 482 -15.71 28.88 29.11
N PHE A 483 -15.52 30.12 28.70
CA PHE A 483 -14.32 30.91 28.98
C PHE A 483 -14.25 31.50 30.40
N GLY A 484 -15.21 31.22 31.28
CA GLY A 484 -15.27 31.85 32.62
C GLY A 484 -15.31 33.38 32.52
N ASP A 485 -14.68 34.07 33.50
CA ASP A 485 -14.60 35.54 33.51
C ASP A 485 -13.49 36.12 32.62
N ASP A 486 -12.67 35.32 31.99
CA ASP A 486 -11.59 35.75 31.11
C ASP A 486 -12.00 35.69 29.62
N ILE A 487 -12.69 36.73 29.14
CA ILE A 487 -13.04 36.89 27.73
C ILE A 487 -11.80 37.47 26.99
N PRO A 488 -11.26 36.79 25.97
CA PRO A 488 -10.11 37.32 25.20
C PRO A 488 -10.42 38.67 24.57
N ALA A 489 -9.48 39.62 24.65
CA ALA A 489 -9.64 41.02 24.25
C ALA A 489 -10.10 41.19 22.79
N PHE A 490 -9.88 40.24 21.88
CA PHE A 490 -10.34 40.28 20.48
C PHE A 490 -11.84 40.08 20.32
N MET A 491 -12.54 39.50 21.32
CA MET A 491 -13.98 39.34 21.31
C MET A 491 -14.75 40.57 21.79
N LEU A 492 -14.04 41.57 22.35
CA LEU A 492 -14.60 42.81 22.89
C LEU A 492 -14.65 43.94 21.85
N ILE A 493 -14.17 43.72 20.61
CA ILE A 493 -14.22 44.71 19.53
C ILE A 493 -15.60 44.63 18.87
N ALA A 494 -16.54 45.46 19.36
CA ALA A 494 -17.82 45.69 18.68
C ALA A 494 -17.54 46.47 17.37
N GLY A 495 -17.83 45.82 16.25
CA GLY A 495 -17.79 46.47 14.94
C GLY A 495 -18.85 47.58 14.87
N SER A 496 -18.43 48.86 14.87
CA SER A 496 -19.31 50.00 14.49
C SER A 496 -19.56 49.95 13.00
N ALA A 497 -20.67 49.37 12.59
CA ALA A 497 -21.25 49.60 11.26
C ALA A 497 -21.69 51.07 11.21
N LYS A 498 -21.05 51.89 10.37
CA LYS A 498 -21.63 53.14 9.88
C LYS A 498 -22.41 52.88 8.62
N VAL A 499 -23.61 53.38 8.61
CA VAL A 499 -24.62 53.55 7.55
C VAL A 499 -24.01 54.09 6.25
#